data_caee416e92b4e11a987a39031185e8e1
#
_entry.id   caee416e92b4e11a987a39031185e8e1
#
_cell.length_a   1.000
_cell.length_b   1.000
_cell.length_c   1.000
_cell.angle_alpha   90.00
_cell.angle_beta   90.00
_cell.angle_gamma   90.00
#
_symmetry.space_group_name_H-M   'P 1'
#
loop_
_entity.id
_entity.type
_entity.pdbx_description
1 polymer ?
#
loop_
_entity_poly.entity_id
_entity_poly.type
_entity_poly.pdbx_seq_one_letter_code
_entity_poly.pdbx_strand_id
1 'polypeptide(L)'
;MSHFEPPINWADHEDIAQKLYERFGAEFNEGKIYRIRFTDLLEWILQIPGFEGKREGSTEGHLEMIQSAWVYEWRDNQPPAPKGE
;
A
#
# COMPACT_ATOMS: atom_id res chain seq x y z
N MET A 1 -17.78 15.60 -16.42
CA MET A 1 -17.75 15.56 -14.96
C MET A 1 -16.33 15.30 -14.46
N SER A 2 -15.88 16.10 -13.55
CA SER A 2 -14.54 15.93 -13.03
C SER A 2 -14.57 15.09 -11.75
N HIS A 3 -13.64 14.18 -11.66
CA HIS A 3 -13.45 13.42 -10.44
C HIS A 3 -12.30 14.07 -9.69
N PHE A 4 -12.63 14.69 -8.60
CA PHE A 4 -11.61 15.28 -7.76
C PHE A 4 -11.25 14.28 -6.68
N GLU A 5 -10.01 13.81 -6.73
CA GLU A 5 -9.50 12.94 -5.68
C GLU A 5 -8.68 13.78 -4.72
N PRO A 6 -8.96 13.67 -3.43
CA PRO A 6 -8.15 14.41 -2.47
C PRO A 6 -6.71 13.93 -2.50
N PRO A 7 -5.75 14.79 -2.17
CA PRO A 7 -4.36 14.37 -2.13
C PRO A 7 -4.13 13.30 -1.08
N ILE A 8 -3.16 12.44 -1.34
CA ILE A 8 -2.80 11.35 -0.44
C ILE A 8 -1.59 11.76 0.36
N ASN A 9 -1.65 11.58 1.65
CA ASN A 9 -0.56 11.93 2.57
C ASN A 9 -0.14 10.71 3.38
N TRP A 10 0.92 10.86 4.16
CA TRP A 10 1.47 9.75 4.94
C TRP A 10 0.47 9.09 5.88
N ALA A 11 -0.50 9.84 6.40
CA ALA A 11 -1.51 9.28 7.31
C ALA A 11 -2.57 8.44 6.59
N ASP A 12 -2.65 8.52 5.27
CA ASP A 12 -3.67 7.81 4.49
C ASP A 12 -3.19 6.41 4.15
N HIS A 13 -2.95 5.59 5.17
CA HIS A 13 -2.33 4.28 5.02
C HIS A 13 -3.12 3.35 4.10
N GLU A 14 -4.44 3.37 4.22
CA GLU A 14 -5.27 2.49 3.40
C GLU A 14 -5.28 2.91 1.94
N ASP A 15 -5.33 4.21 1.68
CA ASP A 15 -5.28 4.72 0.31
C ASP A 15 -3.94 4.41 -0.34
N ILE A 16 -2.85 4.56 0.41
CA ILE A 16 -1.53 4.23 -0.07
C ILE A 16 -1.44 2.75 -0.39
N ALA A 17 -1.94 1.91 0.52
CA ALA A 17 -1.91 0.46 0.32
C ALA A 17 -2.71 0.05 -0.91
N GLN A 18 -3.85 0.68 -1.12
CA GLN A 18 -4.68 0.40 -2.29
C GLN A 18 -3.93 0.73 -3.58
N LYS A 19 -3.25 1.85 -3.60
CA LYS A 19 -2.45 2.24 -4.78
C LYS A 19 -1.30 1.28 -5.01
N LEU A 20 -0.65 0.83 -3.95
CA LEU A 20 0.42 -0.16 -4.08
C LEU A 20 -0.13 -1.48 -4.60
N TYR A 21 -1.30 -1.90 -4.12
CA TYR A 21 -1.91 -3.11 -4.63
C TYR A 21 -2.29 -2.97 -6.11
N GLU A 22 -2.79 -1.80 -6.51
CA GLU A 22 -3.13 -1.56 -7.90
C GLU A 22 -1.90 -1.67 -8.80
N ARG A 23 -0.75 -1.23 -8.29
CA ARG A 23 0.48 -1.25 -9.07
C ARG A 23 1.10 -2.64 -9.15
N PHE A 24 1.14 -3.35 -8.04
CA PHE A 24 1.90 -4.60 -7.95
C PHE A 24 1.02 -5.85 -7.97
N GLY A 25 -0.23 -5.71 -7.58
CA GLY A 25 -1.19 -6.81 -7.66
C GLY A 25 -0.70 -8.06 -6.96
N ALA A 26 -0.78 -9.18 -7.66
CA ALA A 26 -0.43 -10.47 -7.09
C ALA A 26 1.07 -10.72 -7.01
N GLU A 27 1.90 -9.79 -7.49
CA GLU A 27 3.35 -9.95 -7.41
C GLU A 27 3.85 -10.00 -5.96
N PHE A 28 3.15 -9.31 -5.06
CA PHE A 28 3.53 -9.27 -3.67
C PHE A 28 2.45 -9.90 -2.80
N ASN A 29 2.72 -11.11 -2.32
CA ASN A 29 1.86 -11.73 -1.34
C ASN A 29 2.26 -11.25 0.07
N GLU A 30 1.57 -11.75 1.08
CA GLU A 30 1.80 -11.33 2.45
C GLU A 30 3.27 -11.43 2.87
N GLY A 31 3.89 -12.59 2.61
CA GLY A 31 5.28 -12.79 2.99
C GLY A 31 6.23 -11.84 2.30
N LYS A 32 5.98 -11.59 1.02
CA LYS A 32 6.83 -10.68 0.25
C LYS A 32 6.66 -9.24 0.72
N ILE A 33 5.43 -8.84 1.04
CA ILE A 33 5.17 -7.49 1.52
C ILE A 33 5.97 -7.22 2.80
N TYR A 34 5.97 -8.17 3.73
CA TYR A 34 6.70 -7.98 4.98
C TYR A 34 8.22 -8.02 4.83
N ARG A 35 8.72 -8.48 3.68
CA ARG A 35 10.16 -8.51 3.41
C ARG A 35 10.67 -7.30 2.64
N ILE A 36 9.78 -6.42 2.24
CA ILE A 36 10.18 -5.22 1.50
C ILE A 36 11.02 -4.32 2.40
N ARG A 37 12.12 -3.82 1.86
CA ARG A 37 12.92 -2.85 2.59
C ARG A 37 12.17 -1.52 2.65
N PHE A 38 12.25 -0.85 3.79
CA PHE A 38 11.57 0.43 3.93
C PHE A 38 12.07 1.47 2.94
N THR A 39 13.34 1.38 2.54
CA THR A 39 13.87 2.30 1.52
C THR A 39 13.16 2.11 0.18
N ASP A 40 12.90 0.86 -0.20
CA ASP A 40 12.17 0.59 -1.44
C ASP A 40 10.71 0.99 -1.32
N LEU A 41 10.10 0.67 -0.20
CA LEU A 41 8.70 1.03 0.06
C LEU A 41 8.52 2.54 -0.01
N LEU A 42 9.42 3.28 0.62
CA LEU A 42 9.40 4.74 0.59
C LEU A 42 9.42 5.27 -0.84
N GLU A 43 10.32 4.76 -1.67
CA GLU A 43 10.42 5.23 -3.05
C GLU A 43 9.14 4.95 -3.83
N TRP A 44 8.56 3.77 -3.65
CA TRP A 44 7.32 3.43 -4.34
C TRP A 44 6.17 4.32 -3.91
N ILE A 45 6.09 4.66 -2.61
CA ILE A 45 5.05 5.54 -2.12
C ILE A 45 5.19 6.94 -2.72
N LEU A 46 6.41 7.43 -2.79
CA LEU A 46 6.66 8.75 -3.37
C LEU A 46 6.30 8.81 -4.85
N GLN A 47 6.27 7.67 -5.53
CA GLN A 47 5.91 7.60 -6.95
C GLN A 47 4.41 7.48 -7.19
N ILE A 48 3.61 7.35 -6.15
CA ILE A 48 2.16 7.22 -6.31
C ILE A 48 1.58 8.50 -6.86
N PRO A 49 0.81 8.45 -7.95
CA PRO A 49 0.16 9.66 -8.46
C PRO A 49 -0.77 10.25 -7.41
N GLY A 50 -0.65 11.54 -7.16
CA GLY A 50 -1.47 12.20 -6.16
C GLY A 50 -0.93 12.17 -4.76
N PHE A 51 0.18 11.49 -4.53
CA PHE A 51 0.80 11.47 -3.21
C PHE A 51 1.54 12.78 -2.98
N GLU A 52 1.20 13.49 -1.92
CA GLU A 52 1.77 14.79 -1.62
C GLU A 52 2.65 14.82 -0.37
N GLY A 53 2.81 13.69 0.29
CA GLY A 53 3.69 13.63 1.44
C GLY A 53 5.14 13.82 1.02
N LYS A 54 5.93 14.41 1.90
CA LYS A 54 7.33 14.63 1.65
C LYS A 54 8.16 13.48 2.23
N ARG A 55 9.34 13.27 1.63
CA ARG A 55 10.24 12.22 2.11
C ARG A 55 10.52 12.37 3.61
N GLU A 56 10.67 13.60 4.07
CA GLU A 56 10.95 13.86 5.48
C GLU A 56 9.81 13.46 6.42
N GLY A 57 8.62 13.31 5.88
CA GLY A 57 7.47 12.87 6.69
C GLY A 57 7.38 11.38 6.84
N SER A 58 8.24 10.60 6.17
CA SER A 58 8.22 9.16 6.31
C SER A 58 8.78 8.78 7.68
N THR A 59 8.03 7.95 8.39
CA THR A 59 8.48 7.41 9.66
C THR A 59 8.31 5.90 9.60
N GLU A 60 9.04 5.19 10.44
CA GLU A 60 8.86 3.75 10.50
C GLU A 60 7.43 3.39 10.85
N GLY A 61 6.81 4.18 11.74
CA GLY A 61 5.42 3.94 12.10
C GLY A 61 4.49 4.00 10.91
N HIS A 62 4.64 5.04 10.07
CA HIS A 62 3.83 5.13 8.87
C HIS A 62 4.10 3.97 7.91
N LEU A 63 5.38 3.64 7.71
CA LEU A 63 5.75 2.57 6.79
C LEU A 63 5.23 1.22 7.27
N GLU A 64 5.28 0.95 8.57
CA GLU A 64 4.73 -0.27 9.13
C GLU A 64 3.22 -0.35 8.97
N MET A 65 2.53 0.75 9.21
CA MET A 65 1.07 0.80 9.04
C MET A 65 0.67 0.59 7.59
N ILE A 66 1.43 1.19 6.67
CA ILE A 66 1.17 1.03 5.24
C ILE A 66 1.40 -0.42 4.83
N GLN A 67 2.47 -1.02 5.33
CA GLN A 67 2.79 -2.41 5.05
C GLN A 67 1.65 -3.33 5.50
N SER A 68 1.16 -3.12 6.71
CA SER A 68 0.04 -3.90 7.24
C SER A 68 -1.24 -3.68 6.43
N ALA A 69 -1.52 -2.43 6.07
CA ALA A 69 -2.69 -2.12 5.27
C ALA A 69 -2.60 -2.77 3.89
N TRP A 70 -1.39 -2.81 3.31
CA TRP A 70 -1.18 -3.47 2.02
C TRP A 70 -1.46 -4.97 2.13
N VAL A 71 -1.04 -5.61 3.23
CA VAL A 71 -1.33 -7.02 3.45
C VAL A 71 -2.83 -7.25 3.51
N TYR A 72 -3.57 -6.40 4.22
CA TYR A 72 -5.03 -6.52 4.28
C TYR A 72 -5.65 -6.33 2.90
N GLU A 73 -5.15 -5.37 2.13
CA GLU A 73 -5.65 -5.14 0.79
C GLU A 73 -5.44 -6.37 -0.08
N TRP A 74 -4.25 -6.97 0.01
CA TRP A 74 -3.96 -8.20 -0.73
C TRP A 74 -4.89 -9.33 -0.32
N ARG A 75 -5.12 -9.51 0.98
CA ARG A 75 -6.00 -10.57 1.48
C ARG A 75 -7.43 -10.38 1.01
N ASP A 76 -7.90 -9.14 1.03
CA ASP A 76 -9.28 -8.84 0.62
C ASP A 76 -9.53 -9.13 -0.84
N ASN A 77 -8.48 -9.14 -1.64
CA ASN A 77 -8.60 -9.37 -3.07
C ASN A 77 -8.28 -10.81 -3.48
N GLN A 78 -8.06 -11.71 -2.51
CA GLN A 78 -7.84 -13.11 -2.82
C GLN A 78 -9.17 -13.82 -2.95
N PRO A 79 -9.24 -14.88 -3.81
CA PRO A 79 -10.46 -15.66 -3.88
C PRO A 79 -10.69 -16.38 -2.55
N PRO A 80 -11.96 -16.61 -2.18
CA PRO A 80 -12.22 -17.36 -0.95
C PRO A 80 -11.67 -18.77 -1.03
N ALA A 81 -11.26 -19.29 0.12
CA ALA A 81 -10.75 -20.66 0.17
C ALA A 81 -11.85 -21.64 -0.26
N PRO A 82 -11.51 -22.70 -1.01
CA PRO A 82 -12.50 -23.71 -1.37
C PRO A 82 -13.10 -24.34 -0.12
N LYS A 83 -14.42 -24.52 -0.15
CA LYS A 83 -15.09 -25.13 0.98
C LYS A 83 -14.98 -26.64 0.89
N GLY A 84 -14.96 -27.28 2.04
CA GLY A 84 -14.91 -28.74 2.09
C GLY A 84 -13.51 -29.31 2.03
N GLU A 85 -12.53 -28.45 2.08
CA GLU A 85 -11.13 -28.87 2.04
C GLU A 85 -10.62 -29.30 3.40
#